data_dece3501a23386fd61d762670d9b95fb
#
_entry.id   dece3501a23386fd61d762670d9b95fb
#
_cell.length_a   1.000
_cell.length_b   1.000
_cell.length_c   1.000
_cell.angle_alpha   90.00
_cell.angle_beta   90.00
_cell.angle_gamma   90.00
#
_symmetry.space_group_name_H-M   'P 1'
#
loop_
_entity.id
_entity.type
_entity.pdbx_description
1 polymer ?
#
loop_
_entity_poly.entity_id
_entity_poly.type
_entity_poly.pdbx_seq_one_letter_code
_entity_poly.pdbx_strand_id
1 'polypeptide(L)'
;MRTTYNKFPEVNVQGYDNHAWQGWSSIHSVLNTRVSTAAKTVLIVDCYPGVRLDELEQQLVTTLDTALVLNIESARRDEQALHDLLARNLTDDRVFGVLSCHHLDEFFDSDKLSQLRQQIDAVTSGLVVVYGSCAGTPW
;
A
#
# COMPACT_ATOMS: atom_id res chain seq x y z
N MET A 1 10.71 23.56 -35.26
CA MET A 1 11.44 22.69 -34.35
C MET A 1 10.56 21.49 -34.01
N ARG A 2 10.94 20.26 -34.38
CA ARG A 2 10.16 19.07 -33.96
C ARG A 2 10.55 18.75 -32.53
N THR A 3 9.58 18.75 -31.63
CA THR A 3 9.81 18.29 -30.24
C THR A 3 10.01 16.79 -30.23
N THR A 4 11.03 16.31 -29.52
CA THR A 4 11.28 14.90 -29.26
C THR A 4 10.54 14.39 -28.01
N TYR A 5 9.77 15.28 -27.39
CA TYR A 5 9.01 14.93 -26.18
C TYR A 5 7.80 14.06 -26.56
N ASN A 6 7.77 12.85 -26.01
CA ASN A 6 6.60 11.98 -26.06
C ASN A 6 5.80 12.15 -24.76
N LYS A 7 4.57 12.68 -24.89
CA LYS A 7 3.68 12.90 -23.74
C LYS A 7 3.17 11.61 -23.12
N PHE A 8 3.14 10.51 -23.89
CA PHE A 8 2.66 9.20 -23.48
C PHE A 8 3.69 8.15 -23.89
N PRO A 9 4.85 8.07 -23.18
CA PRO A 9 5.88 7.12 -23.52
C PRO A 9 5.38 5.69 -23.22
N GLU A 10 5.51 4.80 -24.18
CA GLU A 10 5.26 3.38 -24.01
C GLU A 10 6.60 2.66 -23.88
N VAL A 11 6.75 1.86 -22.83
CA VAL A 11 7.90 1.00 -22.63
C VAL A 11 7.42 -0.45 -22.54
N ASN A 12 7.79 -1.24 -23.52
CA ASN A 12 7.49 -2.68 -23.50
C ASN A 12 8.54 -3.40 -22.65
N VAL A 13 8.09 -4.03 -21.56
CA VAL A 13 8.93 -4.83 -20.66
C VAL A 13 8.80 -6.30 -21.08
N GLN A 14 9.77 -6.77 -21.85
CA GLN A 14 9.75 -8.13 -22.40
C GLN A 14 9.76 -9.20 -21.28
N GLY A 15 8.96 -10.26 -21.49
CA GLY A 15 8.87 -11.38 -20.56
C GLY A 15 7.92 -11.17 -19.37
N TYR A 16 7.20 -10.03 -19.30
CA TYR A 16 6.27 -9.69 -18.21
C TYR A 16 4.82 -9.50 -18.67
N ASP A 17 4.47 -10.02 -19.87
CA ASP A 17 3.14 -9.83 -20.47
C ASP A 17 1.97 -10.32 -19.61
N ASN A 18 2.23 -11.27 -18.67
CA ASN A 18 1.24 -11.84 -17.76
C ASN A 18 1.49 -11.49 -16.28
N HIS A 19 2.18 -10.41 -15.99
CA HIS A 19 2.52 -9.99 -14.63
C HIS A 19 1.75 -8.74 -14.16
N ALA A 20 0.83 -8.23 -14.98
CA ALA A 20 -0.06 -7.13 -14.64
C ALA A 20 -1.51 -7.47 -15.03
N TRP A 21 -2.45 -7.08 -14.20
CA TRP A 21 -3.87 -7.32 -14.41
C TRP A 21 -4.62 -6.00 -14.33
N GLN A 22 -5.61 -5.85 -15.19
CA GLN A 22 -6.47 -4.68 -15.25
C GLN A 22 -7.93 -5.08 -15.07
N GLY A 23 -8.63 -4.29 -14.25
CA GLY A 23 -10.05 -4.50 -13.92
C GLY A 23 -10.25 -5.50 -12.79
N TRP A 24 -11.24 -5.22 -11.95
CA TRP A 24 -11.52 -5.96 -10.72
C TRP A 24 -11.78 -7.44 -10.96
N SER A 25 -12.50 -7.77 -12.04
CA SER A 25 -12.80 -9.18 -12.37
C SER A 25 -11.55 -10.03 -12.60
N SER A 26 -10.55 -9.49 -13.34
CA SER A 26 -9.31 -10.21 -13.59
C SER A 26 -8.44 -10.32 -12.34
N ILE A 27 -8.40 -9.26 -11.54
CA ILE A 27 -7.67 -9.22 -10.26
C ILE A 27 -8.25 -10.25 -9.29
N HIS A 28 -9.57 -10.30 -9.12
CA HIS A 28 -10.25 -11.28 -8.25
C HIS A 28 -9.97 -12.71 -8.70
N SER A 29 -10.03 -12.98 -10.00
CA SER A 29 -9.76 -14.33 -10.53
C SER A 29 -8.36 -14.82 -10.14
N VAL A 30 -7.34 -13.95 -10.29
CA VAL A 30 -5.97 -14.28 -9.94
C VAL A 30 -5.79 -14.46 -8.43
N LEU A 31 -6.35 -13.56 -7.63
CA LEU A 31 -6.25 -13.63 -6.17
C LEU A 31 -6.91 -14.90 -5.62
N ASN A 32 -8.12 -15.20 -6.06
CA ASN A 32 -8.85 -16.40 -5.63
C ASN A 32 -8.06 -17.70 -5.94
N THR A 33 -7.38 -17.74 -7.07
CA THR A 33 -6.55 -18.90 -7.43
C THR A 33 -5.33 -19.03 -6.51
N ARG A 34 -4.75 -17.92 -6.05
CA ARG A 34 -3.52 -17.93 -5.23
C ARG A 34 -3.79 -18.08 -3.73
N VAL A 35 -4.89 -17.49 -3.25
CA VAL A 35 -5.22 -17.45 -1.82
C VAL A 35 -5.74 -18.80 -1.29
N SER A 36 -6.36 -19.62 -2.13
CA SER A 36 -7.07 -20.85 -1.72
C SER A 36 -6.19 -22.04 -1.31
N THR A 37 -4.85 -21.90 -1.31
CA THR A 37 -3.94 -23.06 -1.21
C THR A 37 -3.27 -23.25 0.15
N ALA A 38 -3.34 -22.28 1.07
CA ALA A 38 -2.65 -22.35 2.37
C ALA A 38 -3.62 -22.24 3.55
N ALA A 39 -3.24 -22.84 4.70
CA ALA A 39 -4.04 -22.78 5.91
C ALA A 39 -4.19 -21.34 6.42
N LYS A 40 -3.12 -20.55 6.34
CA LYS A 40 -3.10 -19.10 6.60
C LYS A 40 -2.39 -18.40 5.44
N THR A 41 -2.99 -17.36 4.91
CA THR A 41 -2.40 -16.51 3.88
C THR A 41 -2.45 -15.05 4.35
N VAL A 42 -1.35 -14.32 4.19
CA VAL A 42 -1.31 -12.87 4.39
C VAL A 42 -1.17 -12.21 3.02
N LEU A 43 -2.20 -11.50 2.60
CA LEU A 43 -2.22 -10.70 1.38
C LEU A 43 -1.87 -9.25 1.73
N ILE A 44 -0.78 -8.77 1.21
CA ILE A 44 -0.37 -7.37 1.34
C ILE A 44 -0.76 -6.63 0.07
N VAL A 45 -1.55 -5.57 0.22
CA VAL A 45 -1.92 -4.66 -0.86
C VAL A 45 -1.25 -3.33 -0.60
N ASP A 46 -0.02 -3.21 -1.08
CA ASP A 46 0.76 -1.99 -0.96
C ASP A 46 0.24 -0.94 -1.94
N CYS A 47 -0.20 0.18 -1.40
CA CYS A 47 -0.87 1.23 -2.16
C CYS A 47 0.08 2.40 -2.43
N TYR A 48 0.08 2.87 -3.65
CA TYR A 48 0.74 4.13 -3.97
C TYR A 48 -0.01 5.30 -3.29
N PRO A 49 0.69 6.33 -2.78
CA PRO A 49 0.05 7.52 -2.23
C PRO A 49 -0.91 8.16 -3.23
N GLY A 50 -2.17 8.35 -2.82
CA GLY A 50 -3.23 8.87 -3.67
C GLY A 50 -4.18 7.81 -4.25
N VAL A 51 -3.94 6.53 -3.98
CA VAL A 51 -4.94 5.48 -4.25
C VAL A 51 -6.20 5.74 -3.42
N ARG A 52 -7.35 5.58 -4.06
CA ARG A 52 -8.64 5.67 -3.37
C ARG A 52 -8.88 4.40 -2.55
N LEU A 53 -8.52 4.47 -1.28
CA LEU A 53 -8.63 3.33 -0.36
C LEU A 53 -10.08 2.89 -0.14
N ASP A 54 -11.04 3.82 -0.20
CA ASP A 54 -12.47 3.55 -0.14
C ASP A 54 -12.92 2.64 -1.30
N GLU A 55 -12.46 2.92 -2.52
CA GLU A 55 -12.74 2.09 -3.68
C GLU A 55 -12.06 0.72 -3.59
N LEU A 56 -10.79 0.70 -3.17
CA LEU A 56 -10.05 -0.55 -2.94
C LEU A 56 -10.77 -1.44 -1.92
N GLU A 57 -11.21 -0.88 -0.82
CA GLU A 57 -11.93 -1.60 0.22
C GLU A 57 -13.24 -2.19 -0.32
N GLN A 58 -14.04 -1.40 -1.01
CA GLN A 58 -15.32 -1.83 -1.58
C GLN A 58 -15.15 -2.88 -2.68
N GLN A 59 -14.19 -2.69 -3.57
CA GLN A 59 -14.05 -3.52 -4.75
C GLN A 59 -13.18 -4.76 -4.53
N LEU A 60 -12.21 -4.71 -3.64
CA LEU A 60 -11.29 -5.81 -3.39
C LEU A 60 -11.53 -6.46 -2.03
N VAL A 61 -11.40 -5.70 -0.95
CA VAL A 61 -11.32 -6.26 0.40
C VAL A 61 -12.63 -6.92 0.82
N THR A 62 -13.77 -6.25 0.59
CA THR A 62 -15.11 -6.78 0.95
C THR A 62 -15.54 -7.96 0.11
N THR A 63 -14.89 -8.19 -1.03
CA THR A 63 -15.24 -9.32 -1.93
C THR A 63 -14.46 -10.60 -1.60
N LEU A 64 -13.44 -10.51 -0.75
CA LEU A 64 -12.64 -11.64 -0.31
C LEU A 64 -13.21 -12.22 1.00
N ASP A 65 -13.16 -13.55 1.14
CA ASP A 65 -13.49 -14.23 2.41
C ASP A 65 -12.30 -14.11 3.35
N THR A 66 -12.35 -13.10 4.24
CA THR A 66 -11.22 -12.70 5.07
C THR A 66 -11.45 -13.03 6.55
N ALA A 67 -10.43 -13.57 7.21
CA ALA A 67 -10.40 -13.75 8.66
C ALA A 67 -10.05 -12.45 9.40
N LEU A 68 -9.23 -11.60 8.78
CA LEU A 68 -8.82 -10.31 9.35
C LEU A 68 -8.50 -9.32 8.23
N VAL A 69 -8.92 -8.09 8.41
CA VAL A 69 -8.59 -6.96 7.52
C VAL A 69 -7.97 -5.85 8.33
N LEU A 70 -6.82 -5.38 7.90
CA LEU A 70 -6.07 -4.31 8.55
C LEU A 70 -5.74 -3.20 7.54
N ASN A 71 -6.14 -1.99 7.89
CA ASN A 71 -5.72 -0.78 7.19
C ASN A 71 -4.51 -0.18 7.92
N ILE A 72 -3.32 -0.21 7.29
CA ILE A 72 -2.08 0.30 7.91
C ILE A 72 -2.13 1.80 8.19
N GLU A 73 -2.98 2.56 7.48
CA GLU A 73 -3.15 4.00 7.72
C GLU A 73 -3.62 4.29 9.15
N SER A 74 -4.26 3.33 9.82
CA SER A 74 -4.67 3.45 11.24
C SER A 74 -3.47 3.54 12.20
N ALA A 75 -2.31 3.05 11.79
CA ALA A 75 -1.07 3.15 12.55
C ALA A 75 -0.25 4.40 12.24
N ARG A 76 -0.72 5.26 11.34
CA ARG A 76 -0.06 6.53 11.02
C ARG A 76 0.07 7.41 12.26
N ARG A 77 1.14 8.18 12.34
CA ARG A 77 1.27 9.26 13.33
C ARG A 77 0.17 10.29 13.11
N ASP A 78 -0.21 11.00 14.15
CA ASP A 78 -1.16 12.09 14.02
C ASP A 78 -0.60 13.25 13.16
N GLU A 79 -1.46 14.12 12.73
CA GLU A 79 -1.13 15.23 11.81
C GLU A 79 -0.07 16.16 12.41
N GLN A 80 -0.14 16.45 13.71
CA GLN A 80 0.83 17.32 14.37
C GLN A 80 2.22 16.67 14.40
N ALA A 81 2.31 15.40 14.76
CA ALA A 81 3.58 14.67 14.79
C ALA A 81 4.21 14.55 13.40
N LEU A 82 3.38 14.37 12.34
CA LEU A 82 3.85 14.36 10.96
C LEU A 82 4.32 15.75 10.50
N HIS A 83 3.61 16.80 10.90
CA HIS A 83 4.02 18.17 10.60
C HIS A 83 5.36 18.48 11.26
N ASP A 84 5.55 18.12 12.52
CA ASP A 84 6.80 18.35 13.25
C ASP A 84 7.96 17.53 12.65
N LEU A 85 7.70 16.29 12.25
CA LEU A 85 8.67 15.43 11.56
C LEU A 85 9.16 16.07 10.25
N LEU A 86 8.25 16.67 9.49
CA LEU A 86 8.51 17.23 8.17
C LEU A 86 8.86 18.73 8.19
N ALA A 87 8.80 19.40 9.34
CA ALA A 87 8.95 20.86 9.45
C ALA A 87 10.21 21.40 8.79
N ARG A 88 11.33 20.65 8.86
CA ARG A 88 12.59 21.01 8.21
C ARG A 88 12.52 20.89 6.68
N ASN A 89 11.69 19.99 6.17
CA ASN A 89 11.61 19.66 4.73
C ASN A 89 10.58 20.52 4.02
N LEU A 90 9.51 20.91 4.73
CA LEU A 90 8.46 21.79 4.25
C LEU A 90 8.87 23.24 4.49
N THR A 91 9.25 23.95 3.44
CA THR A 91 9.65 25.36 3.50
C THR A 91 8.51 26.26 3.04
N ASP A 92 8.62 27.57 3.29
CA ASP A 92 7.67 28.57 2.77
C ASP A 92 7.77 28.73 1.25
N ASP A 93 8.80 28.16 0.61
CA ASP A 93 8.96 28.18 -0.83
C ASP A 93 8.05 27.13 -1.46
N ARG A 94 7.16 27.57 -2.34
CA ARG A 94 6.19 26.72 -3.05
C ARG A 94 6.83 25.79 -4.09
N VAL A 95 8.05 26.06 -4.48
CA VAL A 95 8.75 25.35 -5.57
C VAL A 95 9.87 24.47 -5.05
N PHE A 96 10.59 24.94 -4.04
CA PHE A 96 11.77 24.25 -3.52
C PHE A 96 11.59 23.90 -2.05
N GLY A 97 11.69 22.60 -1.76
CA GLY A 97 11.80 22.06 -0.41
C GLY A 97 13.21 21.50 -0.16
N VAL A 98 13.43 21.03 1.05
CA VAL A 98 14.64 20.29 1.42
C VAL A 98 14.39 18.80 1.20
N LEU A 99 15.32 18.10 0.54
CA LEU A 99 15.21 16.66 0.32
C LEU A 99 15.05 15.94 1.66
N SER A 100 14.03 15.10 1.75
CA SER A 100 13.77 14.28 2.93
C SER A 100 14.67 13.04 2.90
N CYS A 101 15.29 12.75 4.05
CA CYS A 101 16.05 11.52 4.29
C CYS A 101 15.29 10.58 5.25
N HIS A 102 14.00 10.83 5.50
CA HIS A 102 13.21 10.01 6.38
C HIS A 102 12.99 8.61 5.82
N HIS A 103 13.01 7.62 6.72
CA HIS A 103 12.57 6.27 6.42
C HIS A 103 11.05 6.17 6.54
N LEU A 104 10.44 5.21 5.83
CA LEU A 104 8.98 5.08 5.79
C LEU A 104 8.36 4.73 7.14
N ASP A 105 9.07 3.98 7.98
CA ASP A 105 8.64 3.62 9.34
C ASP A 105 8.52 4.85 10.27
N GLU A 106 9.27 5.92 10.01
CA GLU A 106 9.17 7.16 10.81
C GLU A 106 7.81 7.85 10.72
N PHE A 107 7.02 7.56 9.67
CA PHE A 107 5.68 8.10 9.47
C PHE A 107 4.60 7.37 10.28
N PHE A 108 4.95 6.28 10.94
CA PHE A 108 4.04 5.43 11.70
C PHE A 108 4.37 5.45 13.20
N ASP A 109 3.36 5.12 13.98
CA ASP A 109 3.47 4.91 15.41
C ASP A 109 3.91 3.45 15.67
N SER A 110 5.05 3.25 16.30
CA SER A 110 5.65 1.93 16.54
C SER A 110 4.77 1.01 17.40
N ASP A 111 4.04 1.59 18.35
CA ASP A 111 3.18 0.81 19.24
C ASP A 111 1.94 0.33 18.49
N LYS A 112 1.37 1.18 17.66
CA LYS A 112 0.26 0.79 16.78
C LYS A 112 0.68 -0.25 15.76
N LEU A 113 1.86 -0.11 15.13
CA LEU A 113 2.39 -1.14 14.22
C LEU A 113 2.58 -2.48 14.95
N SER A 114 3.13 -2.46 16.17
CA SER A 114 3.29 -3.66 16.99
C SER A 114 1.95 -4.32 17.30
N GLN A 115 0.91 -3.54 17.58
CA GLN A 115 -0.46 -4.06 17.79
C GLN A 115 -1.03 -4.70 16.52
N LEU A 116 -0.85 -4.08 15.34
CA LEU A 116 -1.27 -4.68 14.08
C LEU A 116 -0.56 -6.02 13.82
N ARG A 117 0.75 -6.09 14.08
CA ARG A 117 1.52 -7.34 13.97
C ARG A 117 0.98 -8.42 14.88
N GLN A 118 0.71 -8.09 16.13
CA GLN A 118 0.12 -9.06 17.09
C GLN A 118 -1.24 -9.58 16.61
N GLN A 119 -2.07 -8.73 16.01
CA GLN A 119 -3.35 -9.17 15.44
C GLN A 119 -3.15 -10.14 14.27
N ILE A 120 -2.16 -9.90 13.40
CA ILE A 120 -1.82 -10.83 12.32
C ILE A 120 -1.35 -12.16 12.90
N ASP A 121 -0.47 -12.13 13.89
CA ASP A 121 0.09 -13.36 14.50
C ASP A 121 -0.97 -14.19 15.22
N ALA A 122 -1.96 -13.55 15.81
CA ALA A 122 -3.06 -14.22 16.50
C ALA A 122 -3.99 -15.00 15.56
N VAL A 123 -4.04 -14.66 14.27
CA VAL A 123 -4.81 -15.43 13.28
C VAL A 123 -4.11 -16.74 12.98
N THR A 124 -4.78 -17.86 13.21
CA THR A 124 -4.22 -19.20 12.97
C THR A 124 -4.57 -19.78 11.61
N SER A 125 -5.65 -19.32 10.98
CA SER A 125 -6.11 -19.81 9.68
C SER A 125 -6.93 -18.75 8.93
N GLY A 126 -7.02 -18.90 7.61
CA GLY A 126 -7.77 -18.01 6.73
C GLY A 126 -6.92 -16.91 6.10
N LEU A 127 -7.59 -16.00 5.42
CA LEU A 127 -6.97 -14.89 4.71
C LEU A 127 -6.91 -13.66 5.61
N VAL A 128 -5.70 -13.15 5.80
CA VAL A 128 -5.45 -11.82 6.40
C VAL A 128 -5.14 -10.86 5.27
N VAL A 129 -5.83 -9.75 5.21
CA VAL A 129 -5.54 -8.67 4.25
C VAL A 129 -4.98 -7.47 4.99
N VAL A 130 -3.81 -7.00 4.59
CA VAL A 130 -3.19 -5.76 5.06
C VAL A 130 -3.10 -4.82 3.86
N TYR A 131 -3.70 -3.64 3.96
CA TYR A 131 -3.71 -2.68 2.86
C TYR A 131 -3.42 -1.25 3.31
N GLY A 132 -2.98 -0.43 2.37
CA GLY A 132 -2.66 0.98 2.56
C GLY A 132 -1.28 1.35 2.06
N SER A 133 -0.92 2.61 2.19
CA SER A 133 0.39 3.09 1.76
C SER A 133 1.48 2.54 2.68
N CYS A 134 2.53 1.98 2.09
CA CYS A 134 3.64 1.33 2.80
C CYS A 134 3.26 0.01 3.51
N ALA A 135 2.16 -0.65 3.14
CA ALA A 135 1.77 -1.95 3.72
C ALA A 135 2.83 -3.04 3.47
N GLY A 136 3.63 -2.93 2.41
CA GLY A 136 4.72 -3.83 2.09
C GLY A 136 6.04 -3.56 2.83
N THR A 137 6.12 -2.52 3.65
CA THR A 137 7.32 -2.20 4.42
C THR A 137 7.52 -3.23 5.55
N PRO A 138 8.75 -3.71 5.82
CA PRO A 138 9.00 -4.58 6.96
C PRO A 138 8.92 -3.75 8.26
N TRP A 139 7.82 -3.87 8.96
CA TRP A 139 7.52 -3.24 10.26
C TRP A 139 7.22 -4.25 11.36
#